data_592e7715b1900f2389c8a388bfcc6dfd
#
_entry.id   592e7715b1900f2389c8a388bfcc6dfd
#
_cell.length_a   1.000
_cell.length_b   1.000
_cell.length_c   1.000
_cell.angle_alpha   90.00
_cell.angle_beta   90.00
_cell.angle_gamma   90.00
#
_symmetry.space_group_name_H-M   'P 1'
#
loop_
_entity.id
_entity.type
_entity.pdbx_description
1 polymer ?
#
loop_
_entity_poly.entity_id
_entity_poly.type
_entity_poly.pdbx_seq_one_letter_code
_entity_poly.pdbx_strand_id
1 'polypeptide(L)'
;MGLLDEYNFPFCVTAHAFNHDKTQVAVCPNSNEVHIYQRSGTQWTLGHVLAEHDLRVTSIDWAPRTNRLVTCSQDKNAYVWTQDATGTWRPTLVHLRIQRAATQAKWSPQENKFAVASGDKCVAVCYFGEDNDWWVSKHIKRPIASTVLCVAWHPNNVLLACGGTDMKARVLSAFIKGVDEKPVASAWGERLPFNTLCGEFAAPSGGWIHGVAFSPDGESVAFVSHDSSLTVATPASGDVVSVRAPGLPFVTLAWPAADTIVTAGHDCSPMVYTRDGASWRLVKRLGEDDRSRRSATASPSSGNSAFNLFRQMDSRNQPARPGSAADGGSLRSIHQNTITEMHRDPTSDADISTSGLDGKLAQWSIRA
;
A
#
# COMPACT_ATOMS: atom_id res chain seq x y z
N MET A 1 10.15 9.19 16.28
CA MET A 1 9.67 8.03 15.50
C MET A 1 9.22 6.94 16.47
N GLY A 2 7.96 6.51 16.46
CA GLY A 2 7.44 5.50 17.38
C GLY A 2 6.00 5.12 17.12
N LEU A 3 5.50 4.13 17.87
CA LEU A 3 4.12 3.67 17.85
C LEU A 3 3.23 4.73 18.50
N LEU A 4 2.13 5.09 17.85
CA LEU A 4 1.10 6.01 18.36
C LEU A 4 -0.08 5.23 18.92
N ASP A 5 -0.55 4.21 18.19
CA ASP A 5 -1.71 3.41 18.54
C ASP A 5 -1.61 2.01 17.93
N GLU A 6 -2.18 1.01 18.60
CA GLU A 6 -2.19 -0.38 18.15
C GLU A 6 -3.56 -0.99 18.45
N TYR A 7 -4.09 -1.72 17.48
CA TYR A 7 -5.31 -2.47 17.64
C TYR A 7 -5.17 -3.88 17.06
N ASN A 8 -5.77 -4.88 17.75
CA ASN A 8 -5.72 -6.29 17.36
C ASN A 8 -7.12 -6.76 16.98
N PHE A 9 -7.27 -7.15 15.71
CA PHE A 9 -8.46 -7.84 15.22
C PHE A 9 -8.33 -9.35 15.42
N PRO A 10 -9.43 -10.08 15.62
CA PRO A 10 -9.41 -11.55 15.78
C PRO A 10 -9.23 -12.31 14.45
N PHE A 11 -8.85 -11.62 13.37
CA PHE A 11 -8.69 -12.16 12.02
C PHE A 11 -7.51 -11.48 11.30
N CYS A 12 -7.03 -12.10 10.23
CA CYS A 12 -6.00 -11.50 9.38
C CYS A 12 -6.54 -10.25 8.68
N VAL A 13 -5.80 -9.14 8.70
CA VAL A 13 -6.14 -7.93 7.96
C VAL A 13 -5.36 -7.91 6.65
N THR A 14 -6.05 -7.89 5.52
CA THR A 14 -5.43 -7.85 4.18
C THR A 14 -5.41 -6.46 3.57
N ALA A 15 -6.34 -5.60 3.95
CA ALA A 15 -6.41 -4.20 3.55
C ALA A 15 -7.10 -3.36 4.63
N HIS A 16 -6.74 -2.09 4.73
CA HIS A 16 -7.39 -1.13 5.63
C HIS A 16 -7.43 0.27 5.01
N ALA A 17 -8.38 1.08 5.43
CA ALA A 17 -8.43 2.51 5.11
C ALA A 17 -9.12 3.30 6.23
N PHE A 18 -8.55 4.43 6.62
CA PHE A 18 -9.17 5.36 7.57
C PHE A 18 -9.98 6.42 6.85
N ASN A 19 -11.06 6.87 7.48
CA ASN A 19 -11.70 8.11 7.07
C ASN A 19 -10.83 9.32 7.46
N HIS A 20 -11.20 10.52 6.99
CA HIS A 20 -10.39 11.73 7.15
C HIS A 20 -10.01 12.05 8.60
N ASP A 21 -10.96 11.95 9.53
CA ASP A 21 -10.80 12.30 10.95
C ASP A 21 -10.38 11.12 11.84
N LYS A 22 -10.14 9.94 11.25
CA LYS A 22 -9.76 8.69 11.95
C LYS A 22 -10.77 8.23 13.01
N THR A 23 -12.01 8.65 12.88
CA THR A 23 -13.11 8.14 13.71
C THR A 23 -13.61 6.80 13.23
N GLN A 24 -13.36 6.47 11.97
CA GLN A 24 -13.73 5.19 11.36
C GLN A 24 -12.54 4.55 10.64
N VAL A 25 -12.52 3.23 10.63
CA VAL A 25 -11.59 2.42 9.83
C VAL A 25 -12.35 1.29 9.13
N ALA A 26 -12.15 1.17 7.83
CA ALA A 26 -12.57 0.02 7.05
C ALA A 26 -11.44 -1.00 7.01
N VAL A 27 -11.74 -2.27 7.28
CA VAL A 27 -10.78 -3.36 7.24
C VAL A 27 -11.35 -4.54 6.46
N CYS A 28 -10.50 -5.25 5.73
CA CYS A 28 -10.85 -6.49 5.06
C CYS A 28 -10.34 -7.68 5.86
N PRO A 29 -11.24 -8.56 6.38
CA PRO A 29 -10.88 -9.71 7.19
C PRO A 29 -10.49 -10.95 6.35
N ASN A 30 -9.87 -10.74 5.18
CA ASN A 30 -9.52 -11.79 4.22
C ASN A 30 -10.73 -12.59 3.69
N SER A 31 -11.90 -11.94 3.62
CA SER A 31 -13.17 -12.50 3.15
C SER A 31 -13.77 -11.66 2.01
N ASN A 32 -15.00 -11.93 1.64
CA ASN A 32 -15.78 -11.12 0.70
C ASN A 32 -16.47 -9.90 1.38
N GLU A 33 -16.25 -9.70 2.66
CA GLU A 33 -16.81 -8.60 3.44
C GLU A 33 -15.78 -7.53 3.73
N VAL A 34 -16.27 -6.31 4.00
CA VAL A 34 -15.51 -5.20 4.57
C VAL A 34 -16.17 -4.77 5.87
N HIS A 35 -15.40 -4.73 6.93
CA HIS A 35 -15.87 -4.34 8.26
C HIS A 35 -15.49 -2.88 8.53
N ILE A 36 -16.46 -2.05 8.87
CA ILE A 36 -16.25 -0.66 9.28
C ILE A 36 -16.38 -0.57 10.79
N TYR A 37 -15.27 -0.20 11.42
CA TYR A 37 -15.20 0.02 12.86
C TYR A 37 -15.29 1.51 13.18
N GLN A 38 -16.00 1.82 14.25
CA GLN A 38 -16.13 3.16 14.82
C GLN A 38 -15.24 3.28 16.06
N ARG A 39 -14.48 4.36 16.15
CA ARG A 39 -13.65 4.67 17.30
C ARG A 39 -14.46 5.25 18.43
N SER A 40 -14.30 4.70 19.64
CA SER A 40 -14.85 5.22 20.89
C SER A 40 -13.73 5.27 21.94
N GLY A 41 -13.12 6.44 22.11
CA GLY A 41 -11.93 6.60 22.93
C GLY A 41 -10.74 5.79 22.37
N THR A 42 -10.29 4.80 23.13
CA THR A 42 -9.22 3.88 22.73
C THR A 42 -9.73 2.58 22.12
N GLN A 43 -11.05 2.37 22.06
CA GLN A 43 -11.64 1.13 21.56
C GLN A 43 -12.26 1.32 20.17
N TRP A 44 -12.22 0.25 19.38
CA TRP A 44 -12.88 0.15 18.09
C TRP A 44 -14.05 -0.82 18.20
N THR A 45 -15.25 -0.39 17.83
CA THR A 45 -16.46 -1.20 17.83
C THR A 45 -16.95 -1.38 16.40
N LEU A 46 -17.36 -2.60 16.04
CA LEU A 46 -17.92 -2.88 14.72
C LEU A 46 -19.23 -2.09 14.55
N GLY A 47 -19.27 -1.21 13.53
CA GLY A 47 -20.43 -0.40 13.19
C GLY A 47 -21.20 -0.95 12.00
N HIS A 48 -20.50 -1.34 10.92
CA HIS A 48 -21.13 -1.79 9.68
C HIS A 48 -20.34 -2.95 9.06
N VAL A 49 -21.06 -3.81 8.32
CA VAL A 49 -20.49 -4.85 7.46
C VAL A 49 -21.00 -4.62 6.04
N LEU A 50 -20.08 -4.50 5.09
CA LEU A 50 -20.36 -4.33 3.67
C LEU A 50 -20.13 -5.67 2.96
N ALA A 51 -21.19 -6.31 2.45
CA ALA A 51 -21.19 -7.71 2.00
C ALA A 51 -21.75 -7.90 0.59
N GLU A 52 -21.36 -7.04 -0.37
CA GLU A 52 -21.86 -7.11 -1.75
C GLU A 52 -20.92 -7.87 -2.70
N HIS A 53 -19.68 -8.11 -2.31
CA HIS A 53 -18.75 -8.87 -3.12
C HIS A 53 -19.00 -10.39 -3.04
N ASP A 54 -18.88 -11.09 -4.17
CA ASP A 54 -19.03 -12.55 -4.22
C ASP A 54 -17.76 -13.29 -3.79
N LEU A 55 -16.58 -12.68 -3.97
CA LEU A 55 -15.28 -13.24 -3.66
C LEU A 55 -14.47 -12.28 -2.79
N ARG A 56 -13.30 -12.76 -2.33
CA ARG A 56 -12.42 -12.01 -1.43
C ARG A 56 -12.14 -10.59 -1.94
N VAL A 57 -12.37 -9.62 -1.07
CA VAL A 57 -11.96 -8.23 -1.26
C VAL A 57 -10.43 -8.14 -1.22
N THR A 58 -9.83 -7.50 -2.21
CA THR A 58 -8.38 -7.39 -2.35
C THR A 58 -7.83 -6.05 -1.92
N SER A 59 -8.65 -5.00 -1.99
CA SER A 59 -8.22 -3.66 -1.61
C SER A 59 -9.40 -2.77 -1.24
N ILE A 60 -9.13 -1.83 -0.36
CA ILE A 60 -10.04 -0.78 0.11
C ILE A 60 -9.29 0.54 -0.01
N ASP A 61 -9.99 1.61 -0.41
CA ASP A 61 -9.48 2.96 -0.30
C ASP A 61 -10.60 3.93 0.09
N TRP A 62 -10.30 4.87 0.99
CA TRP A 62 -11.27 5.83 1.53
C TRP A 62 -10.96 7.23 1.02
N ALA A 63 -11.89 7.84 0.30
CA ALA A 63 -11.81 9.22 -0.17
C ALA A 63 -12.02 10.17 1.01
N PRO A 64 -10.99 10.91 1.46
CA PRO A 64 -11.07 11.68 2.71
C PRO A 64 -12.02 12.89 2.64
N ARG A 65 -12.21 13.52 1.48
CA ARG A 65 -13.07 14.70 1.32
C ARG A 65 -14.53 14.37 1.07
N THR A 66 -14.77 13.36 0.21
CA THR A 66 -16.13 12.98 -0.18
C THR A 66 -16.71 11.87 0.69
N ASN A 67 -15.93 11.34 1.63
CA ASN A 67 -16.30 10.24 2.52
C ASN A 67 -16.86 9.01 1.77
N ARG A 68 -16.34 8.71 0.57
CA ARG A 68 -16.69 7.53 -0.21
C ARG A 68 -15.63 6.45 -0.06
N LEU A 69 -16.07 5.20 0.03
CA LEU A 69 -15.17 4.05 -0.06
C LEU A 69 -15.17 3.49 -1.47
N VAL A 70 -14.04 2.98 -1.92
CA VAL A 70 -13.94 2.08 -3.05
C VAL A 70 -13.39 0.75 -2.58
N THR A 71 -14.02 -0.33 -3.01
CA THR A 71 -13.56 -1.70 -2.78
C THR A 71 -13.41 -2.41 -4.11
N CYS A 72 -12.44 -3.30 -4.23
CA CYS A 72 -12.32 -4.20 -5.38
C CYS A 72 -12.04 -5.62 -4.91
N SER A 73 -12.39 -6.61 -5.75
CA SER A 73 -12.40 -8.01 -5.36
C SER A 73 -11.90 -8.95 -6.46
N GLN A 74 -11.65 -10.18 -6.07
CA GLN A 74 -11.39 -11.29 -6.98
C GLN A 74 -12.59 -11.62 -7.89
N ASP A 75 -13.80 -11.15 -7.55
CA ASP A 75 -15.02 -11.26 -8.37
C ASP A 75 -14.99 -10.41 -9.64
N LYS A 76 -13.91 -9.63 -9.86
CA LYS A 76 -13.66 -8.77 -11.04
C LYS A 76 -14.50 -7.49 -11.05
N ASN A 77 -15.14 -7.16 -9.96
CA ASN A 77 -15.94 -5.95 -9.76
C ASN A 77 -15.28 -4.99 -8.77
N ALA A 78 -15.76 -3.77 -8.79
CA ALA A 78 -15.54 -2.79 -7.74
C ALA A 78 -16.90 -2.25 -7.29
N TYR A 79 -16.96 -1.79 -6.05
CA TYR A 79 -18.10 -1.03 -5.52
C TYR A 79 -17.62 0.31 -5.02
N VAL A 80 -18.39 1.35 -5.34
CA VAL A 80 -18.29 2.64 -4.66
C VAL A 80 -19.38 2.69 -3.61
N TRP A 81 -19.00 2.93 -2.39
CA TRP A 81 -19.90 3.00 -1.25
C TRP A 81 -20.06 4.46 -0.83
N THR A 82 -21.30 4.87 -0.69
CA THR A 82 -21.67 6.21 -0.21
C THR A 82 -22.54 6.07 1.03
N GLN A 83 -22.35 6.95 2.00
CA GLN A 83 -23.17 6.97 3.20
C GLN A 83 -24.36 7.92 2.98
N ASP A 84 -25.57 7.42 3.17
CA ASP A 84 -26.78 8.24 3.08
C ASP A 84 -26.99 9.10 4.33
N ALA A 85 -28.01 9.95 4.32
CA ALA A 85 -28.34 10.87 5.43
C ALA A 85 -28.68 10.15 6.75
N THR A 86 -29.01 8.85 6.69
CA THR A 86 -29.28 8.01 7.87
C THR A 86 -28.03 7.33 8.41
N GLY A 87 -26.87 7.51 7.75
CA GLY A 87 -25.62 6.84 8.10
C GLY A 87 -25.49 5.44 7.50
N THR A 88 -26.42 5.01 6.65
CA THR A 88 -26.37 3.69 6.00
C THR A 88 -25.50 3.71 4.76
N TRP A 89 -24.61 2.73 4.61
CA TRP A 89 -23.76 2.58 3.44
C TRP A 89 -24.54 1.97 2.26
N ARG A 90 -24.49 2.66 1.11
CA ARG A 90 -25.14 2.26 -0.14
C ARG A 90 -24.10 1.87 -1.18
N PRO A 91 -24.17 0.65 -1.71
CA PRO A 91 -23.27 0.18 -2.77
C PRO A 91 -23.68 0.71 -4.14
N THR A 92 -22.72 1.09 -4.94
CA THR A 92 -22.86 1.30 -6.40
C THR A 92 -21.89 0.42 -7.11
N LEU A 93 -22.39 -0.55 -7.88
CA LEU A 93 -21.57 -1.48 -8.65
C LEU A 93 -20.82 -0.74 -9.77
N VAL A 94 -19.53 -1.03 -9.92
CA VAL A 94 -18.71 -0.51 -11.00
C VAL A 94 -18.21 -1.69 -11.85
N HIS A 95 -18.75 -1.79 -13.06
CA HIS A 95 -18.30 -2.82 -14.00
C HIS A 95 -16.91 -2.51 -14.54
N LEU A 96 -15.90 -3.19 -14.00
CA LEU A 96 -14.49 -3.01 -14.41
C LEU A 96 -14.21 -3.54 -15.81
N ARG A 97 -15.01 -4.45 -16.34
CA ARG A 97 -14.84 -5.13 -17.65
C ARG A 97 -13.48 -5.82 -17.78
N ILE A 98 -12.98 -6.39 -16.67
CA ILE A 98 -11.76 -7.20 -16.60
C ILE A 98 -12.09 -8.68 -16.53
N GLN A 99 -11.18 -9.54 -16.98
CA GLN A 99 -11.37 -11.00 -17.01
C GLN A 99 -10.67 -11.75 -15.89
N ARG A 100 -9.87 -11.05 -15.09
CA ARG A 100 -9.14 -11.59 -13.95
C ARG A 100 -9.33 -10.72 -12.74
N ALA A 101 -8.97 -11.24 -11.56
CA ALA A 101 -9.10 -10.56 -10.28
C ALA A 101 -8.59 -9.11 -10.31
N ALA A 102 -9.29 -8.21 -9.67
CA ALA A 102 -8.75 -6.92 -9.26
C ALA A 102 -7.76 -7.13 -8.12
N THR A 103 -6.69 -6.34 -8.06
CA THR A 103 -5.59 -6.49 -7.10
C THR A 103 -5.49 -5.33 -6.13
N GLN A 104 -5.67 -4.10 -6.61
CA GLN A 104 -5.65 -2.90 -5.77
C GLN A 104 -6.53 -1.80 -6.38
N ALA A 105 -7.20 -1.03 -5.54
CA ALA A 105 -7.97 0.15 -5.91
C ALA A 105 -7.46 1.39 -5.15
N LYS A 106 -7.36 2.54 -5.84
CA LYS A 106 -6.96 3.82 -5.22
C LYS A 106 -7.74 4.99 -5.82
N TRP A 107 -8.29 5.84 -4.97
CA TRP A 107 -8.90 7.11 -5.35
C TRP A 107 -7.84 8.08 -5.90
N SER A 108 -8.21 8.86 -6.89
CA SER A 108 -7.39 9.98 -7.35
C SER A 108 -7.38 11.13 -6.33
N PRO A 109 -6.37 12.01 -6.33
CA PRO A 109 -6.27 13.10 -5.35
C PRO A 109 -7.47 14.06 -5.32
N GLN A 110 -8.17 14.24 -6.45
CA GLN A 110 -9.39 15.06 -6.50
C GLN A 110 -10.66 14.25 -6.21
N GLU A 111 -10.56 12.92 -6.03
CA GLU A 111 -11.67 12.02 -5.74
C GLU A 111 -12.77 11.97 -6.80
N ASN A 112 -12.48 12.49 -8.00
CA ASN A 112 -13.38 12.49 -9.15
C ASN A 112 -13.29 11.20 -9.98
N LYS A 113 -12.28 10.36 -9.72
CA LYS A 113 -12.04 9.06 -10.34
C LYS A 113 -11.21 8.16 -9.44
N PHE A 114 -11.13 6.89 -9.78
CA PHE A 114 -10.24 5.94 -9.12
C PHE A 114 -9.63 4.97 -10.13
N ALA A 115 -8.53 4.33 -9.75
CA ALA A 115 -7.84 3.34 -10.56
C ALA A 115 -7.93 1.97 -9.90
N VAL A 116 -8.10 0.92 -10.70
CA VAL A 116 -8.08 -0.47 -10.26
C VAL A 116 -7.03 -1.24 -11.04
N ALA A 117 -6.03 -1.74 -10.34
CA ALA A 117 -5.05 -2.68 -10.87
C ALA A 117 -5.68 -4.08 -11.04
N SER A 118 -5.20 -4.87 -11.99
CA SER A 118 -5.82 -6.15 -12.27
C SER A 118 -4.85 -7.20 -12.83
N GLY A 119 -5.18 -8.47 -12.60
CA GLY A 119 -4.54 -9.62 -13.23
C GLY A 119 -4.76 -9.72 -14.73
N ASP A 120 -5.66 -8.91 -15.30
CA ASP A 120 -5.96 -8.86 -16.74
C ASP A 120 -4.96 -8.01 -17.55
N LYS A 121 -3.76 -7.79 -17.00
CA LYS A 121 -2.69 -7.00 -17.65
C LYS A 121 -3.17 -5.59 -17.99
N CYS A 122 -3.93 -4.98 -17.13
CA CYS A 122 -4.44 -3.63 -17.32
C CYS A 122 -4.69 -2.93 -16.00
N VAL A 123 -4.81 -1.61 -16.08
CA VAL A 123 -5.38 -0.77 -15.04
C VAL A 123 -6.69 -0.19 -15.57
N ALA A 124 -7.78 -0.36 -14.83
CA ALA A 124 -9.05 0.27 -15.12
C ALA A 124 -9.10 1.62 -14.40
N VAL A 125 -9.26 2.71 -15.16
CA VAL A 125 -9.53 4.05 -14.64
C VAL A 125 -11.03 4.29 -14.69
N CYS A 126 -11.63 4.47 -13.53
CA CYS A 126 -13.08 4.58 -13.38
C CYS A 126 -13.45 6.02 -12.97
N TYR A 127 -14.43 6.58 -13.64
CA TYR A 127 -14.97 7.91 -13.37
C TYR A 127 -16.50 7.92 -13.51
N PHE A 128 -17.16 8.84 -12.82
CA PHE A 128 -18.60 8.95 -12.91
C PHE A 128 -18.99 9.75 -14.16
N GLY A 129 -19.84 9.18 -14.99
CA GLY A 129 -20.38 9.83 -16.19
C GLY A 129 -21.72 10.46 -15.85
N GLU A 130 -21.77 11.78 -15.69
CA GLU A 130 -22.98 12.52 -15.32
C GLU A 130 -24.12 12.34 -16.33
N ASP A 131 -23.79 12.26 -17.62
CA ASP A 131 -24.77 12.06 -18.69
C ASP A 131 -25.52 10.72 -18.59
N ASN A 132 -24.89 9.71 -18.01
CA ASN A 132 -25.40 8.35 -17.95
C ASN A 132 -25.78 7.91 -16.53
N ASP A 133 -25.45 8.69 -15.51
CA ASP A 133 -25.65 8.40 -14.09
C ASP A 133 -25.03 7.06 -13.64
N TRP A 134 -23.85 6.73 -14.19
CA TRP A 134 -23.09 5.53 -13.79
C TRP A 134 -21.58 5.70 -13.86
N TRP A 135 -20.88 4.76 -13.23
CA TRP A 135 -19.42 4.67 -13.29
C TRP A 135 -18.96 4.02 -14.59
N VAL A 136 -18.13 4.74 -15.35
CA VAL A 136 -17.51 4.28 -16.60
C VAL A 136 -16.08 3.84 -16.33
N SER A 137 -15.66 2.68 -16.87
CA SER A 137 -14.28 2.21 -16.80
C SER A 137 -13.57 2.34 -18.15
N LYS A 138 -12.36 2.90 -18.14
CA LYS A 138 -11.47 3.04 -19.29
C LYS A 138 -10.14 2.36 -18.99
N HIS A 139 -9.63 1.52 -19.90
CA HIS A 139 -8.49 0.66 -19.63
C HIS A 139 -7.18 1.20 -20.17
N ILE A 140 -6.15 1.15 -19.34
CA ILE A 140 -4.74 1.26 -19.70
C ILE A 140 -4.24 -0.18 -19.88
N LYS A 141 -3.92 -0.61 -21.13
CA LYS A 141 -3.48 -1.98 -21.42
C LYS A 141 -2.03 -2.05 -21.87
N ARG A 142 -1.63 -1.22 -22.81
CA ARG A 142 -0.26 -1.20 -23.34
C ARG A 142 0.56 -0.12 -22.65
N PRO A 143 1.83 -0.36 -22.29
CA PRO A 143 2.66 -1.56 -22.59
C PRO A 143 2.67 -2.63 -21.48
N ILE A 144 1.62 -2.74 -20.65
CA ILE A 144 1.56 -3.68 -19.52
C ILE A 144 1.57 -5.12 -20.05
N ALA A 145 2.55 -5.92 -19.60
CA ALA A 145 2.76 -7.27 -20.13
C ALA A 145 2.26 -8.39 -19.20
N SER A 146 2.03 -8.11 -17.90
CA SER A 146 1.60 -9.11 -16.91
C SER A 146 0.66 -8.51 -15.86
N THR A 147 0.35 -9.26 -14.80
CA THR A 147 -0.49 -8.82 -13.68
C THR A 147 0.04 -7.52 -13.09
N VAL A 148 -0.83 -6.53 -12.94
CA VAL A 148 -0.56 -5.32 -12.18
C VAL A 148 -0.90 -5.59 -10.71
N LEU A 149 0.04 -5.34 -9.81
CA LEU A 149 -0.11 -5.58 -8.38
C LEU A 149 -0.50 -4.32 -7.60
N CYS A 150 0.04 -3.17 -8.01
CA CYS A 150 -0.11 -1.91 -7.29
C CYS A 150 -0.28 -0.72 -8.21
N VAL A 151 -0.96 0.31 -7.70
CA VAL A 151 -1.18 1.60 -8.36
C VAL A 151 -1.03 2.74 -7.36
N ALA A 152 -0.55 3.90 -7.84
CA ALA A 152 -0.52 5.15 -7.07
C ALA A 152 -0.78 6.34 -7.99
N TRP A 153 -1.54 7.31 -7.50
CA TRP A 153 -1.80 8.54 -8.22
C TRP A 153 -0.72 9.59 -7.96
N HIS A 154 -0.39 10.30 -9.01
CA HIS A 154 0.41 11.52 -8.93
C HIS A 154 -0.42 12.67 -8.34
N PRO A 155 0.17 13.61 -7.58
CA PRO A 155 -0.55 14.75 -7.01
C PRO A 155 -1.34 15.61 -8.03
N ASN A 156 -0.92 15.62 -9.31
CA ASN A 156 -1.64 16.34 -10.38
C ASN A 156 -2.97 15.71 -10.83
N ASN A 157 -3.41 14.61 -10.21
CA ASN A 157 -4.64 13.89 -10.55
C ASN A 157 -4.66 13.19 -11.94
N VAL A 158 -3.64 13.37 -12.78
CA VAL A 158 -3.63 12.90 -14.17
C VAL A 158 -2.71 11.71 -14.39
N LEU A 159 -1.54 11.70 -13.75
CA LEU A 159 -0.58 10.61 -13.89
C LEU A 159 -0.87 9.49 -12.88
N LEU A 160 -0.60 8.27 -13.31
CA LEU A 160 -0.77 7.07 -12.53
C LEU A 160 0.50 6.21 -12.62
N ALA A 161 1.10 5.88 -11.51
CA ALA A 161 2.13 4.86 -11.43
C ALA A 161 1.49 3.49 -11.26
N CYS A 162 2.08 2.46 -11.87
CA CYS A 162 1.70 1.08 -11.64
C CYS A 162 2.91 0.16 -11.63
N GLY A 163 2.84 -0.91 -10.86
CA GLY A 163 3.86 -1.95 -10.78
C GLY A 163 3.25 -3.34 -10.91
N GLY A 164 4.02 -4.28 -11.42
CA GLY A 164 3.47 -5.60 -11.67
C GLY A 164 4.51 -6.72 -11.71
N THR A 165 4.02 -7.91 -12.07
CA THR A 165 4.81 -9.14 -12.14
C THR A 165 5.70 -9.22 -13.39
N ASP A 166 5.66 -8.25 -14.28
CA ASP A 166 6.61 -8.07 -15.38
C ASP A 166 7.88 -7.31 -14.94
N MET A 167 8.07 -7.12 -13.62
CA MET A 167 9.26 -6.52 -13.00
C MET A 167 9.49 -5.06 -13.39
N LYS A 168 8.45 -4.36 -13.80
CA LYS A 168 8.52 -2.97 -14.24
C LYS A 168 7.54 -2.08 -13.48
N ALA A 169 8.04 -0.93 -13.06
CA ALA A 169 7.22 0.19 -12.63
C ALA A 169 7.03 1.14 -13.82
N ARG A 170 5.80 1.60 -14.04
CA ARG A 170 5.46 2.50 -15.13
C ARG A 170 4.68 3.69 -14.64
N VAL A 171 4.94 4.83 -15.25
CA VAL A 171 4.12 6.02 -15.11
C VAL A 171 3.36 6.26 -16.41
N LEU A 172 2.04 6.35 -16.32
CA LEU A 172 1.13 6.42 -17.44
C LEU A 172 0.12 7.56 -17.25
N SER A 173 -0.35 8.14 -18.35
CA SER A 173 -1.42 9.11 -18.27
C SER A 173 -2.78 8.44 -18.13
N ALA A 174 -3.50 8.84 -17.09
CA ALA A 174 -4.89 8.50 -16.83
C ALA A 174 -5.84 9.71 -17.05
N PHE A 175 -5.44 10.63 -17.92
CA PHE A 175 -6.21 11.83 -18.27
C PHE A 175 -7.56 11.50 -18.88
N ILE A 176 -8.63 12.01 -18.33
CA ILE A 176 -9.99 11.85 -18.85
C ILE A 176 -10.52 13.23 -19.29
N LYS A 177 -10.70 13.40 -20.61
CA LYS A 177 -11.27 14.62 -21.16
C LYS A 177 -12.70 14.84 -20.63
N GLY A 178 -12.98 16.02 -20.10
CA GLY A 178 -14.24 16.39 -19.51
C GLY A 178 -14.34 16.12 -18.02
N VAL A 179 -13.42 15.34 -17.43
CA VAL A 179 -13.33 15.08 -15.99
C VAL A 179 -12.11 15.79 -15.38
N ASP A 180 -10.97 15.76 -16.09
CA ASP A 180 -9.74 16.35 -15.64
C ASP A 180 -9.50 17.72 -16.29
N GLU A 181 -8.89 18.63 -15.55
CA GLU A 181 -8.26 19.81 -16.09
C GLU A 181 -7.02 19.45 -16.92
N LYS A 182 -6.72 20.26 -17.93
CA LYS A 182 -5.54 20.03 -18.76
C LYS A 182 -4.27 20.15 -17.91
N PRO A 183 -3.44 19.09 -17.83
CA PRO A 183 -2.25 19.11 -17.01
C PRO A 183 -1.22 20.13 -17.51
N VAL A 184 -0.49 20.73 -16.59
CA VAL A 184 0.68 21.55 -16.88
C VAL A 184 1.82 20.62 -17.31
N ALA A 185 2.66 21.10 -18.24
CA ALA A 185 3.87 20.39 -18.65
C ALA A 185 4.80 20.15 -17.45
N SER A 186 5.35 18.94 -17.37
CA SER A 186 6.25 18.52 -16.29
C SER A 186 7.37 17.64 -16.84
N ALA A 187 8.28 17.20 -15.98
CA ALA A 187 9.32 16.24 -16.35
C ALA A 187 8.75 14.90 -16.89
N TRP A 188 7.47 14.59 -16.60
CA TRP A 188 6.76 13.43 -17.12
C TRP A 188 6.20 13.59 -18.53
N GLY A 189 6.23 14.81 -19.08
CA GLY A 189 5.79 15.13 -20.45
C GLY A 189 4.95 16.39 -20.55
N GLU A 190 4.80 16.88 -21.79
CA GLU A 190 4.02 18.09 -22.11
C GLU A 190 2.58 17.76 -22.52
N ARG A 191 2.40 16.69 -23.26
CA ARG A 191 1.11 16.22 -23.76
C ARG A 191 0.81 14.85 -23.22
N LEU A 192 -0.22 14.75 -22.41
CA LEU A 192 -0.56 13.56 -21.64
C LEU A 192 -1.97 13.04 -22.01
N PRO A 193 -2.25 12.68 -23.28
CA PRO A 193 -3.50 12.00 -23.60
C PRO A 193 -3.58 10.67 -22.86
N PHE A 194 -4.79 10.15 -22.66
CA PHE A 194 -5.00 8.88 -21.97
C PHE A 194 -4.13 7.75 -22.53
N ASN A 195 -3.54 6.96 -21.64
CA ASN A 195 -2.65 5.81 -21.94
C ASN A 195 -1.28 6.19 -22.54
N THR A 196 -0.82 7.44 -22.39
CA THR A 196 0.56 7.82 -22.74
C THR A 196 1.53 7.24 -21.71
N LEU A 197 2.57 6.53 -22.17
CA LEU A 197 3.68 6.09 -21.33
C LEU A 197 4.61 7.28 -21.08
N CYS A 198 4.77 7.67 -19.81
CA CYS A 198 5.60 8.78 -19.35
C CYS A 198 6.93 8.34 -18.74
N GLY A 199 7.00 7.09 -18.27
CA GLY A 199 8.23 6.49 -17.73
C GLY A 199 8.07 4.98 -17.55
N GLU A 200 9.17 4.24 -17.75
CA GLU A 200 9.25 2.81 -17.50
C GLU A 200 10.59 2.50 -16.83
N PHE A 201 10.54 1.83 -15.66
CA PHE A 201 11.69 1.52 -14.83
C PHE A 201 11.66 0.04 -14.46
N ALA A 202 12.81 -0.64 -14.56
CA ALA A 202 12.92 -2.04 -14.20
C ALA A 202 13.46 -2.22 -12.79
N ALA A 203 13.03 -3.27 -12.09
CA ALA A 203 13.65 -3.68 -10.83
C ALA A 203 15.11 -4.14 -11.09
N PRO A 204 16.09 -3.67 -10.31
CA PRO A 204 17.52 -3.91 -10.60
C PRO A 204 17.90 -5.38 -10.68
N SER A 205 17.32 -6.22 -9.82
CA SER A 205 17.60 -7.65 -9.75
C SER A 205 16.48 -8.52 -10.31
N GLY A 206 15.47 -7.90 -10.97
CA GLY A 206 14.39 -8.63 -11.63
C GLY A 206 13.34 -9.18 -10.68
N GLY A 207 12.87 -8.40 -9.70
CA GLY A 207 11.77 -8.77 -8.80
C GLY A 207 10.42 -8.19 -9.23
N TRP A 208 9.32 -8.84 -8.86
CA TRP A 208 7.97 -8.28 -9.01
C TRP A 208 7.86 -6.97 -8.24
N ILE A 209 7.18 -5.98 -8.83
CA ILE A 209 6.94 -4.71 -8.17
C ILE A 209 5.67 -4.84 -7.33
N HIS A 210 5.80 -4.70 -6.02
CA HIS A 210 4.72 -4.88 -5.06
C HIS A 210 4.08 -3.57 -4.61
N GLY A 211 4.84 -2.47 -4.63
CA GLY A 211 4.35 -1.16 -4.22
C GLY A 211 4.98 -0.05 -5.06
N VAL A 212 4.21 1.00 -5.30
CA VAL A 212 4.63 2.24 -5.98
C VAL A 212 4.11 3.45 -5.23
N ALA A 213 4.85 4.55 -5.23
CA ALA A 213 4.40 5.84 -4.72
C ALA A 213 5.07 6.99 -5.45
N PHE A 214 4.38 8.10 -5.63
CA PHE A 214 5.01 9.37 -6.04
C PHE A 214 5.56 10.12 -4.83
N SER A 215 6.59 10.91 -5.06
CA SER A 215 7.02 11.94 -4.10
C SER A 215 5.89 12.96 -3.86
N PRO A 216 5.87 13.64 -2.71
CA PRO A 216 4.83 14.64 -2.41
C PRO A 216 4.73 15.76 -3.45
N ASP A 217 5.84 16.15 -4.07
CA ASP A 217 5.92 17.13 -5.16
C ASP A 217 5.58 16.54 -6.55
N GLY A 218 5.52 15.20 -6.66
CA GLY A 218 5.27 14.51 -7.93
C GLY A 218 6.49 14.38 -8.87
N GLU A 219 7.64 14.93 -8.52
CA GLU A 219 8.82 14.95 -9.41
C GLU A 219 9.52 13.59 -9.53
N SER A 220 9.27 12.66 -8.61
CA SER A 220 9.88 11.35 -8.56
C SER A 220 8.87 10.24 -8.29
N VAL A 221 9.21 9.01 -8.69
CA VAL A 221 8.46 7.80 -8.35
C VAL A 221 9.37 6.82 -7.60
N ALA A 222 8.87 6.26 -6.50
CA ALA A 222 9.50 5.18 -5.78
C ALA A 222 8.73 3.87 -6.02
N PHE A 223 9.45 2.76 -6.02
CA PHE A 223 8.86 1.44 -6.05
C PHE A 223 9.68 0.42 -5.25
N VAL A 224 8.98 -0.56 -4.72
CA VAL A 224 9.57 -1.68 -3.98
C VAL A 224 9.34 -2.99 -4.70
N SER A 225 10.33 -3.86 -4.65
CA SER A 225 10.32 -5.11 -5.40
C SER A 225 10.63 -6.33 -4.54
N HIS A 226 10.30 -7.49 -5.11
CA HIS A 226 10.46 -8.79 -4.44
C HIS A 226 11.91 -9.18 -4.14
N ASP A 227 12.88 -8.48 -4.72
CA ASP A 227 14.31 -8.60 -4.43
C ASP A 227 14.78 -7.81 -3.20
N SER A 228 13.85 -7.30 -2.38
CA SER A 228 14.10 -6.47 -1.20
C SER A 228 14.75 -5.12 -1.53
N SER A 229 14.53 -4.59 -2.72
CA SER A 229 15.03 -3.28 -3.12
C SER A 229 13.95 -2.18 -3.04
N LEU A 230 14.38 -0.98 -2.64
CA LEU A 230 13.70 0.28 -2.82
C LEU A 230 14.41 1.02 -3.96
N THR A 231 13.68 1.37 -5.00
CA THR A 231 14.19 2.15 -6.14
C THR A 231 13.44 3.46 -6.26
N VAL A 232 14.16 4.55 -6.48
CA VAL A 232 13.62 5.89 -6.72
C VAL A 232 14.10 6.36 -8.08
N ALA A 233 13.17 6.76 -8.93
CA ALA A 233 13.45 7.31 -10.26
C ALA A 233 12.99 8.76 -10.35
N THR A 234 13.87 9.63 -10.83
CA THR A 234 13.63 11.07 -11.03
C THR A 234 13.83 11.42 -12.51
N PRO A 235 12.76 11.55 -13.29
CA PRO A 235 12.86 11.72 -14.75
C PRO A 235 13.55 13.03 -15.16
N ALA A 236 13.42 14.11 -14.38
CA ALA A 236 14.04 15.39 -14.67
C ALA A 236 15.58 15.32 -14.76
N SER A 237 16.22 14.52 -13.89
CA SER A 237 17.67 14.27 -13.91
C SER A 237 18.07 13.00 -14.66
N GLY A 238 17.11 12.11 -14.94
CA GLY A 238 17.36 10.78 -15.47
C GLY A 238 17.90 9.78 -14.42
N ASP A 239 17.96 10.18 -13.16
CA ASP A 239 18.52 9.35 -12.09
C ASP A 239 17.60 8.22 -11.71
N VAL A 240 18.16 7.02 -11.53
CA VAL A 240 17.52 5.85 -10.94
C VAL A 240 18.42 5.30 -9.85
N VAL A 241 18.01 5.49 -8.61
CA VAL A 241 18.78 5.08 -7.42
C VAL A 241 18.09 3.92 -6.75
N SER A 242 18.84 2.83 -6.51
CA SER A 242 18.34 1.64 -5.82
C SER A 242 19.11 1.35 -4.56
N VAL A 243 18.39 1.02 -3.51
CA VAL A 243 18.93 0.58 -2.22
C VAL A 243 18.34 -0.78 -1.88
N ARG A 244 19.20 -1.78 -1.68
CA ARG A 244 18.79 -3.12 -1.27
C ARG A 244 18.85 -3.27 0.24
N ALA A 245 17.74 -3.70 0.85
CA ALA A 245 17.71 -4.02 2.27
C ALA A 245 18.29 -5.41 2.53
N PRO A 246 18.99 -5.60 3.66
CA PRO A 246 19.41 -6.92 4.12
C PRO A 246 18.26 -7.65 4.81
N GLY A 247 17.23 -8.02 4.09
CA GLY A 247 16.03 -8.61 4.68
C GLY A 247 15.11 -9.24 3.65
N LEU A 248 13.89 -9.54 4.09
CA LEU A 248 12.85 -10.16 3.27
C LEU A 248 12.20 -9.13 2.32
N PRO A 249 11.50 -9.59 1.27
CA PRO A 249 10.86 -8.71 0.30
C PRO A 249 9.88 -7.71 0.92
N PHE A 250 9.85 -6.52 0.32
CA PHE A 250 8.85 -5.51 0.62
C PHE A 250 7.52 -5.80 -0.10
N VAL A 251 6.42 -5.44 0.55
CA VAL A 251 5.06 -5.58 0.00
C VAL A 251 4.44 -4.22 -0.28
N THR A 252 4.75 -3.22 0.51
CA THR A 252 4.13 -1.90 0.45
C THR A 252 5.13 -0.79 0.76
N LEU A 253 4.83 0.42 0.30
CA LEU A 253 5.59 1.61 0.66
C LEU A 253 4.67 2.83 0.79
N ALA A 254 5.12 3.82 1.55
CA ALA A 254 4.56 5.15 1.61
C ALA A 254 5.67 6.20 1.48
N TRP A 255 5.37 7.31 0.82
CA TRP A 255 6.26 8.46 0.70
C TRP A 255 5.64 9.69 1.38
N PRO A 256 5.75 9.80 2.70
CA PRO A 256 5.05 10.84 3.47
C PRO A 256 5.68 12.22 3.35
N ALA A 257 7.02 12.34 3.28
CA ALA A 257 7.73 13.61 3.19
C ALA A 257 8.80 13.56 2.11
N ALA A 258 9.24 14.71 1.60
CA ALA A 258 10.17 14.81 0.47
C ALA A 258 11.48 14.02 0.67
N ASP A 259 11.93 13.92 1.92
CA ASP A 259 13.18 13.26 2.32
C ASP A 259 12.98 11.91 3.03
N THR A 260 11.74 11.41 3.12
CA THR A 260 11.43 10.23 3.93
C THR A 260 10.53 9.25 3.18
N ILE A 261 11.01 8.01 3.00
CA ILE A 261 10.24 6.88 2.47
C ILE A 261 10.15 5.80 3.55
N VAL A 262 8.97 5.21 3.69
CA VAL A 262 8.78 4.06 4.57
C VAL A 262 8.39 2.86 3.73
N THR A 263 9.03 1.72 3.97
CA THR A 263 8.73 0.43 3.32
C THR A 263 8.34 -0.60 4.35
N ALA A 264 7.49 -1.53 4.00
CA ALA A 264 7.13 -2.64 4.88
C ALA A 264 6.82 -3.92 4.08
N GLY A 265 6.84 -5.06 4.75
CA GLY A 265 6.57 -6.35 4.11
C GLY A 265 6.80 -7.53 5.04
N HIS A 266 7.54 -8.53 4.55
CA HIS A 266 7.72 -9.81 5.23
C HIS A 266 8.62 -9.75 6.47
N ASP A 267 9.40 -8.68 6.64
CA ASP A 267 10.22 -8.48 7.87
C ASP A 267 9.39 -8.04 9.10
N CYS A 268 8.07 -7.85 8.96
CA CYS A 268 7.15 -7.51 10.03
C CYS A 268 7.48 -6.19 10.78
N SER A 269 8.35 -5.36 10.23
CA SER A 269 8.74 -4.05 10.79
C SER A 269 8.79 -3.02 9.68
N PRO A 270 8.11 -1.88 9.81
CA PRO A 270 8.27 -0.78 8.85
C PRO A 270 9.70 -0.24 8.92
N MET A 271 10.30 -0.01 7.75
CA MET A 271 11.66 0.50 7.59
C MET A 271 11.65 1.92 7.05
N VAL A 272 12.24 2.84 7.79
CA VAL A 272 12.31 4.27 7.44
C VAL A 272 13.62 4.55 6.73
N TYR A 273 13.50 5.06 5.51
CA TYR A 273 14.62 5.55 4.70
C TYR A 273 14.59 7.06 4.65
N THR A 274 15.75 7.67 4.77
CA THR A 274 15.92 9.11 4.56
C THR A 274 16.86 9.38 3.40
N ARG A 275 16.62 10.52 2.74
CA ARG A 275 17.48 10.98 1.66
C ARG A 275 18.86 11.37 2.20
N ASP A 276 19.92 10.88 1.56
CA ASP A 276 21.31 11.15 1.90
C ASP A 276 22.04 11.56 0.61
N GLY A 277 22.02 12.87 0.33
CA GLY A 277 22.50 13.41 -0.95
C GLY A 277 21.70 12.90 -2.14
N ALA A 278 22.35 12.16 -3.02
CA ALA A 278 21.73 11.53 -4.20
C ALA A 278 21.17 10.12 -3.88
N SER A 279 21.41 9.57 -2.69
CA SER A 279 21.00 8.21 -2.31
C SER A 279 19.97 8.19 -1.19
N TRP A 280 19.51 6.99 -0.84
CA TRP A 280 18.59 6.73 0.25
C TRP A 280 19.24 5.78 1.26
N ARG A 281 19.10 6.07 2.54
CA ARG A 281 19.71 5.28 3.62
C ARG A 281 18.65 4.82 4.61
N LEU A 282 18.70 3.54 4.98
CA LEU A 282 17.90 2.99 6.08
C LEU A 282 18.35 3.62 7.40
N VAL A 283 17.44 4.30 8.09
CA VAL A 283 17.71 4.99 9.35
C VAL A 283 17.17 4.21 10.54
N LYS A 284 15.96 3.66 10.42
CA LYS A 284 15.29 3.02 11.54
C LYS A 284 14.34 1.92 11.06
N ARG A 285 14.22 0.87 11.90
CA ARG A 285 13.10 -0.09 11.87
C ARG A 285 12.14 0.29 12.99
N LEU A 286 10.86 0.50 12.66
CA LEU A 286 9.86 0.88 13.64
C LEU A 286 9.40 -0.37 14.42
N GLY A 287 9.15 -0.18 15.73
CA GLY A 287 8.67 -1.27 16.58
C GLY A 287 9.74 -2.25 17.07
N GLU A 288 11.01 -2.06 16.73
CA GLU A 288 12.12 -2.78 17.34
C GLU A 288 12.64 -2.02 18.56
N ASP A 289 12.70 -2.68 19.71
CA ASP A 289 13.26 -2.09 20.95
C ASP A 289 14.74 -1.73 20.76
N ASP A 290 15.15 -0.53 21.15
CA ASP A 290 16.54 -0.04 21.11
C ASP A 290 17.55 -0.90 21.90
N ARG A 291 17.07 -1.78 22.78
CA ARG A 291 17.91 -2.74 23.51
C ARG A 291 18.58 -3.78 22.62
N SER A 292 18.00 -4.09 21.45
CA SER A 292 18.60 -5.05 20.52
C SER A 292 19.80 -4.48 19.77
N ARG A 293 19.91 -3.16 19.59
CA ARG A 293 21.08 -2.51 18.97
C ARG A 293 22.35 -2.67 19.81
N ARG A 294 22.26 -2.72 21.14
CA ARG A 294 23.41 -2.89 22.03
C ARG A 294 23.97 -4.31 22.02
N SER A 295 23.19 -5.33 21.68
CA SER A 295 23.69 -6.71 21.57
C SER A 295 24.28 -7.05 20.20
N ALA A 296 23.95 -6.28 19.15
CA ALA A 296 24.47 -6.49 17.79
C ALA A 296 25.88 -5.90 17.59
N THR A 297 26.39 -5.07 18.51
CA THR A 297 27.76 -4.54 18.50
C THR A 297 28.79 -5.44 19.18
N ALA A 298 28.37 -6.58 19.75
CA ALA A 298 29.28 -7.58 20.29
C ALA A 298 29.63 -8.59 19.18
N SER A 299 30.78 -8.38 18.57
CA SER A 299 31.61 -9.24 17.70
C SER A 299 30.92 -10.19 16.70
N PRO A 300 31.26 -10.14 15.43
CA PRO A 300 30.80 -11.11 14.46
C PRO A 300 31.57 -12.42 14.64
N SER A 301 31.04 -13.35 15.43
CA SER A 301 31.44 -14.75 15.26
C SER A 301 30.69 -15.28 14.04
N SER A 302 31.46 -15.41 12.95
CA SER A 302 31.06 -15.97 11.69
C SER A 302 30.38 -17.33 11.85
N GLY A 303 29.24 -17.54 11.21
CA GLY A 303 28.87 -18.85 10.74
C GLY A 303 27.48 -19.38 11.07
N ASN A 304 26.62 -18.76 11.92
CA ASN A 304 25.38 -19.42 12.36
C ASN A 304 24.09 -18.60 12.25
N SER A 305 24.07 -17.47 11.56
CA SER A 305 22.90 -16.59 11.52
C SER A 305 21.69 -17.20 10.78
N ALA A 306 21.91 -17.81 9.61
CA ALA A 306 20.84 -18.44 8.83
C ALA A 306 20.31 -19.72 9.49
N PHE A 307 21.19 -20.52 10.08
CA PHE A 307 20.82 -21.74 10.78
C PHE A 307 20.03 -21.49 12.06
N ASN A 308 20.38 -20.44 12.80
CA ASN A 308 19.65 -20.02 13.99
C ASN A 308 18.28 -19.43 13.64
N LEU A 309 18.15 -18.74 12.52
CA LEU A 309 16.86 -18.24 12.01
C LEU A 309 15.95 -19.41 11.58
N PHE A 310 16.50 -20.42 10.91
CA PHE A 310 15.78 -21.64 10.53
C PHE A 310 15.35 -22.44 11.77
N ARG A 311 16.19 -22.58 12.78
CA ARG A 311 15.89 -23.26 14.03
C ARG A 311 14.81 -22.53 14.85
N GLN A 312 14.78 -21.20 14.79
CA GLN A 312 13.70 -20.39 15.36
C GLN A 312 12.37 -20.56 14.62
N MET A 313 12.39 -20.76 13.31
CA MET A 313 11.19 -21.07 12.53
C MET A 313 10.65 -22.46 12.79
N ASP A 314 11.52 -23.47 12.93
CA ASP A 314 11.14 -24.86 13.21
C ASP A 314 10.58 -25.03 14.64
N SER A 315 11.06 -24.27 15.62
CA SER A 315 10.56 -24.35 17.00
C SER A 315 9.13 -23.81 17.17
N ARG A 316 8.60 -23.06 16.20
CA ARG A 316 7.22 -22.57 16.19
C ARG A 316 6.16 -23.66 15.94
N ASN A 317 6.54 -24.78 15.35
CA ASN A 317 5.64 -25.88 15.00
C ASN A 317 5.61 -27.03 16.03
N GLN A 318 6.30 -26.91 17.17
CA GLN A 318 6.24 -27.93 18.21
C GLN A 318 5.23 -27.56 19.30
N PRO A 319 4.35 -28.49 19.71
CA PRO A 319 3.43 -28.24 20.82
C PRO A 319 4.21 -27.99 22.12
N ALA A 320 3.83 -26.94 22.84
CA ALA A 320 4.45 -26.54 24.09
C ALA A 320 4.52 -27.70 25.11
N ARG A 321 5.72 -28.06 25.56
CA ARG A 321 5.92 -28.96 26.69
C ARG A 321 5.57 -28.22 27.98
N PRO A 322 4.74 -28.80 28.89
CA PRO A 322 4.44 -28.17 30.17
C PRO A 322 5.71 -28.15 31.03
N GLY A 323 6.17 -26.96 31.43
CA GLY A 323 7.22 -26.80 32.43
C GLY A 323 8.46 -25.99 32.00
N SER A 324 8.60 -25.54 30.79
CA SER A 324 9.63 -24.54 30.45
C SER A 324 8.97 -23.15 30.31
N ALA A 325 9.38 -22.20 31.11
CA ALA A 325 9.20 -20.78 30.83
C ALA A 325 10.02 -20.48 29.58
N ALA A 326 9.56 -20.96 28.41
CA ALA A 326 10.10 -20.61 27.14
C ALA A 326 9.63 -19.19 26.85
N ASP A 327 10.58 -18.26 26.81
CA ASP A 327 10.45 -17.03 26.08
C ASP A 327 10.00 -17.43 24.65
N GLY A 328 8.69 -17.58 24.48
CA GLY A 328 8.06 -18.12 23.28
C GLY A 328 8.42 -17.16 22.15
N GLY A 329 9.11 -17.64 21.12
CA GLY A 329 9.75 -16.93 20.02
C GLY A 329 8.85 -15.95 19.25
N SER A 330 8.24 -14.99 19.94
CA SER A 330 7.61 -13.84 19.32
C SER A 330 8.69 -12.94 18.73
N LEU A 331 8.48 -12.45 17.53
CA LEU A 331 9.32 -11.41 16.96
C LEU A 331 9.31 -10.21 17.92
N ARG A 332 10.45 -9.55 18.07
CA ARG A 332 10.55 -8.32 18.87
C ARG A 332 9.93 -7.10 18.17
N SER A 333 9.14 -7.33 17.15
CA SER A 333 8.41 -6.35 16.36
C SER A 333 6.94 -6.29 16.79
N ILE A 334 6.30 -5.14 16.55
CA ILE A 334 4.85 -4.97 16.81
C ILE A 334 4.05 -5.95 15.96
N HIS A 335 4.27 -5.96 14.63
CA HIS A 335 3.69 -6.98 13.77
C HIS A 335 4.42 -8.32 13.95
N GLN A 336 3.66 -9.38 14.00
CA GLN A 336 4.15 -10.76 14.15
C GLN A 336 4.06 -11.57 12.85
N ASN A 337 3.51 -10.97 11.79
CA ASN A 337 3.41 -11.53 10.45
C ASN A 337 3.55 -10.40 9.41
N THR A 338 3.51 -10.77 8.13
CA THR A 338 3.66 -9.85 7.00
C THR A 338 2.74 -8.64 7.12
N ILE A 339 3.34 -7.45 6.96
CA ILE A 339 2.59 -6.21 6.78
C ILE A 339 2.09 -6.19 5.34
N THR A 340 0.77 -6.16 5.19
CA THR A 340 0.07 -6.27 3.90
C THR A 340 -0.16 -4.92 3.23
N GLU A 341 -0.46 -3.90 4.02
CA GLU A 341 -0.76 -2.57 3.49
C GLU A 341 -0.26 -1.46 4.42
N MET A 342 0.07 -0.33 3.81
CA MET A 342 0.50 0.89 4.50
C MET A 342 -0.13 2.10 3.83
N HIS A 343 -0.61 3.04 4.64
CA HIS A 343 -1.15 4.31 4.17
C HIS A 343 -0.46 5.49 4.85
N ARG A 344 -0.34 6.60 4.11
CA ARG A 344 -0.08 7.91 4.71
C ARG A 344 -1.30 8.33 5.51
N ASP A 345 -1.06 9.02 6.60
CA ASP A 345 -2.11 9.74 7.28
C ASP A 345 -2.59 10.92 6.42
N PRO A 346 -3.89 11.04 6.13
CA PRO A 346 -4.40 12.15 5.34
C PRO A 346 -4.29 13.50 6.06
N THR A 347 -4.12 13.50 7.39
CA THR A 347 -4.06 14.70 8.23
C THR A 347 -2.66 15.07 8.70
N SER A 348 -1.67 14.20 8.46
CA SER A 348 -0.29 14.39 8.94
C SER A 348 0.73 13.85 7.94
N ASP A 349 1.66 14.70 7.52
CA ASP A 349 2.81 14.28 6.68
C ASP A 349 3.86 13.46 7.44
N ALA A 350 3.62 13.22 8.72
CA ALA A 350 4.57 12.57 9.61
C ALA A 350 4.05 11.26 10.20
N ASP A 351 2.85 10.85 9.83
CA ASP A 351 2.24 9.66 10.39
C ASP A 351 1.83 8.69 9.29
N ILE A 352 1.90 7.41 9.60
CA ILE A 352 1.51 6.32 8.73
C ILE A 352 0.70 5.29 9.51
N SER A 353 -0.09 4.50 8.80
CA SER A 353 -0.74 3.31 9.34
C SER A 353 -0.27 2.06 8.62
N THR A 354 -0.23 0.93 9.34
CA THR A 354 0.14 -0.39 8.79
C THR A 354 -0.85 -1.43 9.25
N SER A 355 -1.20 -2.38 8.39
CA SER A 355 -1.95 -3.57 8.76
C SER A 355 -1.22 -4.84 8.33
N GLY A 356 -1.48 -5.94 9.02
CA GLY A 356 -0.80 -7.20 8.77
C GLY A 356 -1.66 -8.45 8.89
N LEU A 357 -1.11 -9.57 8.41
CA LEU A 357 -1.75 -10.88 8.50
C LEU A 357 -1.85 -11.41 9.95
N ASP A 358 -1.20 -10.75 10.89
CA ASP A 358 -1.31 -11.00 12.31
C ASP A 358 -2.57 -10.40 12.96
N GLY A 359 -3.41 -9.73 12.16
CA GLY A 359 -4.62 -9.06 12.64
C GLY A 359 -4.36 -7.70 13.28
N LYS A 360 -3.13 -7.20 13.23
CA LYS A 360 -2.80 -5.91 13.81
C LYS A 360 -2.99 -4.76 12.84
N LEU A 361 -3.46 -3.65 13.40
CA LEU A 361 -3.48 -2.33 12.80
C LEU A 361 -2.68 -1.40 13.71
N ALA A 362 -1.63 -0.80 13.20
CA ALA A 362 -0.73 0.07 13.97
C ALA A 362 -0.60 1.43 13.31
N GLN A 363 -0.59 2.48 14.12
CA GLN A 363 -0.32 3.85 13.70
C GLN A 363 1.04 4.29 14.22
N TRP A 364 1.81 4.95 13.39
CA TRP A 364 3.20 5.31 13.67
C TRP A 364 3.45 6.78 13.40
N SER A 365 4.22 7.43 14.29
CA SER A 365 4.84 8.71 13.99
C SER A 365 6.26 8.48 13.44
N ILE A 366 6.53 9.08 12.29
CA ILE A 366 7.85 9.04 11.61
C ILE A 366 8.67 10.31 11.85
N ARG A 367 8.17 11.26 12.63
CA ARG A 367 8.96 12.41 13.10
C ARG A 367 10.06 11.93 14.04
N ALA A 368 11.27 12.48 13.83
CA ALA A 368 12.43 12.22 14.69
C ALA A 368 12.22 12.74 16.11
#